data_f5da2b75eb5c9afdbe76265e90842495
#
_entry.id   f5da2b75eb5c9afdbe76265e90842495
#
_cell.length_a   1.000
_cell.length_b   1.000
_cell.length_c   1.000
_cell.angle_alpha   90.00
_cell.angle_beta   90.00
_cell.angle_gamma   90.00
#
_symmetry.space_group_name_H-M   'P 1'
#
loop_
_entity.id
_entity.type
_entity.pdbx_description
1 polymer ?
#
loop_
_entity_poly.entity_id
_entity_poly.type
_entity_poly.pdbx_seq_one_letter_code
_entity_poly.pdbx_strand_id
1 'polypeptide(L)'
;MKKIIDSISDIISLYDVFILDQWGVMHDGYNGYEHAINSVEKLIKENKKLIIISNSSKRKISSISRLKNLGFNKNHFIEVMTSGEMIWQEISHSIHNYGNNLKNCFHIFDSSQEDGLEFRNGLDTFNFESNVNDANFILACTPFENTEPIDYIPILKNALDRDVVMFCANPDFVTIEQNNKKNMFCMGTIADLYDHMGGKVIILGKPSNEIYEESCKKIEDFDHSRILAIGDSLDHDI
;
A
#
# COMPACT_ATOMS: atom_id res chain seq x y z
N MET A 1 -20.70 -10.37 17.56
CA MET A 1 -20.82 -9.53 18.79
C MET A 1 -19.47 -8.81 18.93
N LYS A 2 -19.45 -7.47 18.90
CA LYS A 2 -18.21 -6.71 19.12
C LYS A 2 -17.75 -6.94 20.56
N LYS A 3 -16.48 -7.30 20.75
CA LYS A 3 -15.84 -7.52 22.06
C LYS A 3 -14.71 -6.51 22.24
N ILE A 4 -14.71 -5.81 23.37
CA ILE A 4 -13.59 -4.97 23.78
C ILE A 4 -12.60 -5.87 24.50
N ILE A 5 -11.32 -5.75 24.17
CA ILE A 5 -10.21 -6.44 24.81
C ILE A 5 -9.23 -5.42 25.36
N ASP A 6 -8.59 -5.75 26.48
CA ASP A 6 -7.61 -4.85 27.13
C ASP A 6 -6.19 -5.07 26.59
N SER A 7 -5.93 -6.25 26.06
CA SER A 7 -4.58 -6.64 25.59
C SER A 7 -4.67 -7.73 24.52
N ILE A 8 -3.66 -7.75 23.63
CA ILE A 8 -3.44 -8.87 22.69
C ILE A 8 -3.36 -10.22 23.42
N SER A 9 -2.97 -10.21 24.69
CA SER A 9 -2.88 -11.40 25.54
C SER A 9 -4.20 -12.12 25.71
N ASP A 10 -5.32 -11.40 25.65
CA ASP A 10 -6.66 -11.95 25.86
C ASP A 10 -7.12 -12.84 24.71
N ILE A 11 -6.49 -12.67 23.55
CA ILE A 11 -6.88 -13.35 22.30
C ILE A 11 -5.75 -14.13 21.64
N ILE A 12 -4.52 -14.02 22.12
CA ILE A 12 -3.32 -14.60 21.47
C ILE A 12 -3.44 -16.13 21.28
N SER A 13 -4.10 -16.84 22.21
CA SER A 13 -4.31 -18.29 22.11
C SER A 13 -5.33 -18.70 21.04
N LEU A 14 -6.16 -17.77 20.57
CA LEU A 14 -7.22 -18.04 19.60
C LEU A 14 -6.70 -18.06 18.15
N TYR A 15 -5.56 -17.43 17.89
CA TYR A 15 -5.02 -17.24 16.55
C TYR A 15 -3.58 -17.73 16.43
N ASP A 16 -3.20 -18.16 15.23
CA ASP A 16 -1.84 -18.65 14.93
C ASP A 16 -1.08 -17.68 14.02
N VAL A 17 -1.82 -16.89 13.22
CA VAL A 17 -1.29 -15.91 12.29
C VAL A 17 -1.87 -14.54 12.63
N PHE A 18 -1.01 -13.53 12.66
CA PHE A 18 -1.39 -12.13 12.86
C PHE A 18 -0.95 -11.31 11.65
N ILE A 19 -1.90 -10.69 11.00
CA ILE A 19 -1.68 -9.74 9.92
C ILE A 19 -1.76 -8.34 10.54
N LEU A 20 -0.69 -7.57 10.41
CA LEU A 20 -0.55 -6.26 11.02
C LEU A 20 -0.54 -5.19 9.94
N ASP A 21 -1.39 -4.17 10.07
CA ASP A 21 -1.18 -2.91 9.37
C ASP A 21 0.06 -2.19 9.91
N GLN A 22 0.64 -1.31 9.10
CA GLN A 22 1.84 -0.55 9.50
C GLN A 22 1.52 0.79 10.12
N TRP A 23 0.92 1.68 9.32
CA TRP A 23 0.68 3.05 9.69
C TRP A 23 -0.49 3.15 10.69
N GLY A 24 -0.30 3.88 11.80
CA GLY A 24 -1.32 3.99 12.84
C GLY A 24 -1.37 2.80 13.81
N VAL A 25 -0.89 1.63 13.40
CA VAL A 25 -0.83 0.41 14.22
C VAL A 25 0.56 0.15 14.77
N MET A 26 1.58 0.12 13.91
CA MET A 26 2.97 -0.16 14.31
C MET A 26 3.78 1.11 14.56
N HIS A 27 3.55 2.17 13.80
CA HIS A 27 4.33 3.41 13.83
C HIS A 27 3.56 4.63 13.30
N ASP A 28 4.11 5.83 13.56
CA ASP A 28 3.62 7.12 13.07
C ASP A 28 4.37 7.62 11.80
N GLY A 29 5.22 6.78 11.22
CA GLY A 29 6.09 7.10 10.09
C GLY A 29 7.52 7.46 10.49
N TYR A 30 7.75 7.88 11.73
CA TYR A 30 9.06 8.29 12.26
C TYR A 30 9.52 7.36 13.37
N ASN A 31 8.63 6.97 14.27
CA ASN A 31 8.92 6.16 15.44
C ASN A 31 7.96 4.98 15.50
N GLY A 32 8.48 3.82 15.84
CA GLY A 32 7.63 2.68 16.22
C GLY A 32 6.96 2.95 17.57
N TYR A 33 5.70 2.54 17.69
CA TYR A 33 5.01 2.64 18.96
C TYR A 33 5.56 1.59 19.94
N GLU A 34 5.94 2.00 21.14
CA GLU A 34 6.52 1.12 22.16
C GLU A 34 5.62 -0.08 22.47
N HIS A 35 4.31 0.15 22.59
CA HIS A 35 3.34 -0.91 22.85
C HIS A 35 3.20 -1.88 21.67
N ALA A 36 3.36 -1.42 20.42
CA ALA A 36 3.36 -2.28 19.25
C ALA A 36 4.63 -3.16 19.19
N ILE A 37 5.80 -2.57 19.47
CA ILE A 37 7.07 -3.31 19.56
C ILE A 37 6.95 -4.43 20.62
N ASN A 38 6.47 -4.08 21.83
CA ASN A 38 6.28 -5.05 22.91
C ASN A 38 5.26 -6.14 22.54
N SER A 39 4.21 -5.81 21.80
CA SER A 39 3.20 -6.76 21.34
C SER A 39 3.79 -7.73 20.31
N VAL A 40 4.56 -7.23 19.33
CA VAL A 40 5.27 -8.05 18.34
C VAL A 40 6.23 -9.03 19.03
N GLU A 41 7.05 -8.56 19.98
CA GLU A 41 7.96 -9.42 20.74
C GLU A 41 7.22 -10.51 21.51
N LYS A 42 6.04 -10.18 22.08
CA LYS A 42 5.21 -11.17 22.77
C LYS A 42 4.65 -12.21 21.82
N LEU A 43 4.13 -11.78 20.65
CA LEU A 43 3.61 -12.70 19.64
C LEU A 43 4.70 -13.71 19.18
N ILE A 44 5.93 -13.22 18.98
CA ILE A 44 7.07 -14.08 18.62
C ILE A 44 7.42 -15.07 19.73
N LYS A 45 7.44 -14.64 21.01
CA LYS A 45 7.66 -15.55 22.15
C LYS A 45 6.61 -16.66 22.25
N GLU A 46 5.38 -16.37 21.81
CA GLU A 46 4.28 -17.33 21.75
C GLU A 46 4.24 -18.12 20.42
N ASN A 47 5.33 -18.08 19.64
CA ASN A 47 5.50 -18.78 18.36
C ASN A 47 4.41 -18.43 17.31
N LYS A 48 3.90 -17.20 17.32
CA LYS A 48 2.93 -16.74 16.32
C LYS A 48 3.60 -16.32 15.02
N LYS A 49 2.92 -16.56 13.90
CA LYS A 49 3.36 -16.13 12.58
C LYS A 49 2.88 -14.71 12.32
N LEU A 50 3.78 -13.81 11.87
CA LEU A 50 3.47 -12.41 11.64
C LEU A 50 3.64 -12.04 10.18
N ILE A 51 2.67 -11.33 9.66
CA ILE A 51 2.65 -10.72 8.32
C ILE A 51 2.39 -9.24 8.48
N ILE A 52 3.04 -8.41 7.66
CA ILE A 52 2.70 -7.00 7.52
C ILE A 52 1.98 -6.81 6.19
N ILE A 53 0.84 -6.10 6.21
CA ILE A 53 0.14 -5.62 5.01
C ILE A 53 -0.08 -4.12 5.14
N SER A 54 0.32 -3.35 4.11
CA SER A 54 0.23 -1.89 4.14
C SER A 54 -0.26 -1.33 2.81
N ASN A 55 -1.07 -0.28 2.85
CA ASN A 55 -1.50 0.48 1.67
C ASN A 55 -0.44 1.48 1.16
N SER A 56 0.77 1.44 1.73
CA SER A 56 1.88 2.26 1.26
C SER A 56 2.20 2.02 -0.21
N SER A 57 2.46 3.10 -0.96
CA SER A 57 2.95 3.03 -2.34
C SER A 57 4.38 2.52 -2.48
N LYS A 58 5.12 2.36 -1.38
CA LYS A 58 6.51 1.90 -1.39
C LYS A 58 6.62 0.44 -1.83
N ARG A 59 7.74 0.10 -2.48
CA ARG A 59 8.13 -1.28 -2.71
C ARG A 59 8.35 -2.00 -1.36
N LYS A 60 8.05 -3.28 -1.28
CA LYS A 60 8.23 -4.04 -0.03
C LYS A 60 9.67 -4.01 0.51
N ILE A 61 10.67 -3.95 -0.38
CA ILE A 61 12.07 -3.87 0.04
C ILE A 61 12.36 -2.58 0.82
N SER A 62 11.79 -1.46 0.39
CA SER A 62 11.93 -0.17 1.08
C SER A 62 11.20 -0.20 2.43
N SER A 63 10.00 -0.79 2.51
CA SER A 63 9.28 -0.99 3.78
C SER A 63 10.07 -1.87 4.75
N ILE A 64 10.63 -2.99 4.30
CA ILE A 64 11.44 -3.90 5.13
C ILE A 64 12.69 -3.19 5.67
N SER A 65 13.37 -2.38 4.85
CA SER A 65 14.59 -1.68 5.25
C SER A 65 14.36 -0.69 6.40
N ARG A 66 13.15 -0.10 6.46
CA ARG A 66 12.76 0.88 7.50
C ARG A 66 12.42 0.24 8.85
N LEU A 67 12.01 -1.05 8.88
CA LEU A 67 11.56 -1.72 10.11
C LEU A 67 12.58 -1.58 11.26
N LYS A 68 13.86 -1.72 10.96
CA LYS A 68 14.93 -1.58 11.97
C LYS A 68 14.93 -0.20 12.63
N ASN A 69 14.78 0.86 11.85
CA ASN A 69 14.80 2.24 12.35
C ASN A 69 13.55 2.54 13.18
N LEU A 70 12.46 1.80 12.93
CA LEU A 70 11.21 1.86 13.67
C LEU A 70 11.20 0.94 14.92
N GLY A 71 12.33 0.28 15.23
CA GLY A 71 12.47 -0.60 16.40
C GLY A 71 11.99 -2.03 16.21
N PHE A 72 11.67 -2.46 14.99
CA PHE A 72 11.22 -3.81 14.69
C PHE A 72 12.33 -4.66 14.06
N ASN A 73 12.41 -5.93 14.47
CA ASN A 73 13.29 -6.89 13.82
C ASN A 73 12.57 -7.48 12.59
N LYS A 74 13.12 -7.21 11.39
CA LYS A 74 12.53 -7.70 10.13
C LYS A 74 12.37 -9.22 10.07
N ASN A 75 13.19 -9.98 10.79
CA ASN A 75 13.15 -11.45 10.81
C ASN A 75 11.96 -12.01 11.61
N HIS A 76 11.22 -11.16 12.31
CA HIS A 76 9.98 -11.55 12.99
C HIS A 76 8.79 -11.69 12.02
N PHE A 77 8.91 -11.17 10.81
CA PHE A 77 7.83 -11.18 9.83
C PHE A 77 8.12 -12.15 8.70
N ILE A 78 7.18 -13.04 8.42
CA ILE A 78 7.26 -14.03 7.34
C ILE A 78 7.14 -13.34 6.00
N GLU A 79 6.26 -12.34 5.91
CA GLU A 79 6.05 -11.52 4.72
C GLU A 79 5.77 -10.06 5.12
N VAL A 80 6.18 -9.17 4.24
CA VAL A 80 5.81 -7.74 4.24
C VAL A 80 5.27 -7.45 2.85
N MET A 81 3.99 -7.15 2.75
CA MET A 81 3.36 -6.82 1.48
C MET A 81 2.83 -5.39 1.52
N THR A 82 3.03 -4.66 0.42
CA THR A 82 2.54 -3.31 0.25
C THR A 82 1.66 -3.21 -0.98
N SER A 83 0.71 -2.27 -0.97
CA SER A 83 -0.06 -1.95 -2.19
C SER A 83 0.87 -1.58 -3.35
N GLY A 84 1.95 -0.84 -3.07
CA GLY A 84 2.97 -0.51 -4.07
C GLY A 84 3.65 -1.73 -4.67
N GLU A 85 3.97 -2.75 -3.87
CA GLU A 85 4.54 -4.00 -4.38
C GLU A 85 3.54 -4.78 -5.24
N MET A 86 2.26 -4.84 -4.84
CA MET A 86 1.21 -5.49 -5.63
C MET A 86 1.06 -4.83 -7.00
N ILE A 87 0.98 -3.51 -7.06
CA ILE A 87 0.90 -2.76 -8.31
C ILE A 87 2.15 -2.92 -9.15
N TRP A 88 3.33 -2.95 -8.53
CA TRP A 88 4.57 -3.19 -9.26
C TRP A 88 4.60 -4.57 -9.92
N GLN A 89 4.18 -5.61 -9.21
CA GLN A 89 4.08 -6.97 -9.74
C GLN A 89 3.08 -7.03 -10.90
N GLU A 90 1.94 -6.37 -10.75
CA GLU A 90 0.91 -6.33 -11.79
C GLU A 90 1.40 -5.63 -13.05
N ILE A 91 2.06 -4.46 -12.93
CA ILE A 91 2.64 -3.75 -14.07
C ILE A 91 3.75 -4.59 -14.73
N SER A 92 4.63 -5.20 -13.94
CA SER A 92 5.78 -5.92 -14.50
C SER A 92 5.40 -7.24 -15.17
N HIS A 93 4.36 -7.94 -14.71
CA HIS A 93 4.02 -9.28 -15.15
C HIS A 93 2.72 -9.36 -15.97
N SER A 94 1.74 -8.55 -15.62
CA SER A 94 0.36 -8.70 -16.08
C SER A 94 -0.21 -7.50 -16.84
N ILE A 95 0.58 -6.46 -17.09
CA ILE A 95 0.09 -5.22 -17.73
C ILE A 95 -0.59 -5.46 -19.10
N HIS A 96 -0.20 -6.52 -19.80
CA HIS A 96 -0.81 -6.91 -21.07
C HIS A 96 -2.31 -7.25 -20.95
N ASN A 97 -2.80 -7.57 -19.75
CA ASN A 97 -4.22 -7.84 -19.49
C ASN A 97 -5.08 -6.58 -19.59
N TYR A 98 -4.48 -5.40 -19.52
CA TYR A 98 -5.17 -4.11 -19.50
C TYR A 98 -5.16 -3.38 -20.84
N GLY A 99 -4.40 -3.88 -21.81
CA GLY A 99 -4.35 -3.33 -23.14
C GLY A 99 -3.08 -3.69 -23.90
N ASN A 100 -3.14 -3.57 -25.22
CA ASN A 100 -2.00 -3.82 -26.09
C ASN A 100 -1.02 -2.64 -26.05
N ASN A 101 0.28 -2.93 -25.96
CA ASN A 101 1.35 -1.93 -26.05
C ASN A 101 1.35 -0.85 -24.93
N LEU A 102 0.91 -1.18 -23.73
CA LEU A 102 1.07 -0.30 -22.58
C LEU A 102 2.56 -0.21 -22.20
N LYS A 103 3.25 0.84 -22.69
CA LYS A 103 4.68 1.06 -22.47
C LYS A 103 5.01 2.43 -21.90
N ASN A 104 4.16 3.43 -22.17
CA ASN A 104 4.40 4.81 -21.79
C ASN A 104 3.62 5.13 -20.53
N CYS A 105 4.32 5.38 -19.45
CA CYS A 105 3.80 5.60 -18.10
C CYS A 105 3.85 7.07 -17.73
N PHE A 106 2.73 7.66 -17.33
CA PHE A 106 2.74 8.90 -16.57
C PHE A 106 2.76 8.58 -15.07
N HIS A 107 3.91 8.84 -14.42
CA HIS A 107 4.12 8.49 -13.03
C HIS A 107 3.84 9.69 -12.12
N ILE A 108 2.79 9.62 -11.32
CA ILE A 108 2.42 10.61 -10.30
C ILE A 108 3.11 10.25 -9.00
N PHE A 109 4.08 11.04 -8.58
CA PHE A 109 4.80 10.87 -7.31
C PHE A 109 5.42 12.19 -6.86
N ASP A 110 5.64 12.32 -5.55
CA ASP A 110 6.36 13.43 -4.93
C ASP A 110 7.86 13.30 -5.23
N SER A 111 8.37 14.16 -6.11
CA SER A 111 9.77 14.15 -6.55
C SER A 111 10.76 14.57 -5.46
N SER A 112 10.30 15.14 -4.35
CA SER A 112 11.12 15.43 -3.18
C SER A 112 11.48 14.17 -2.37
N GLN A 113 10.82 13.03 -2.65
CA GLN A 113 11.04 11.74 -2.00
C GLN A 113 11.68 10.73 -2.95
N GLU A 114 12.73 10.05 -2.50
CA GLU A 114 13.46 9.05 -3.31
C GLU A 114 12.60 7.81 -3.64
N ASP A 115 11.66 7.46 -2.77
CA ASP A 115 10.82 6.27 -2.89
C ASP A 115 10.06 6.17 -4.23
N GLY A 116 9.66 7.32 -4.82
CA GLY A 116 8.98 7.35 -6.10
C GLY A 116 9.88 6.90 -7.26
N LEU A 117 11.15 7.31 -7.25
CA LEU A 117 12.12 6.84 -8.24
C LEU A 117 12.52 5.38 -8.01
N GLU A 118 12.66 4.95 -6.75
CA GLU A 118 12.93 3.56 -6.38
C GLU A 118 11.85 2.60 -6.89
N PHE A 119 10.61 3.07 -6.96
CA PHE A 119 9.51 2.28 -7.51
C PHE A 119 9.78 1.79 -8.94
N ARG A 120 10.48 2.59 -9.75
CA ARG A 120 10.80 2.27 -11.15
C ARG A 120 11.83 1.15 -11.32
N ASN A 121 12.56 0.79 -10.27
CA ASN A 121 13.59 -0.25 -10.35
C ASN A 121 12.99 -1.59 -10.82
N GLY A 122 13.53 -2.12 -11.92
CA GLY A 122 13.05 -3.34 -12.58
C GLY A 122 11.87 -3.13 -13.54
N LEU A 123 11.48 -1.87 -13.82
CA LEU A 123 10.49 -1.50 -14.84
C LEU A 123 11.16 -0.87 -16.09
N ASP A 124 12.37 -1.32 -16.44
CA ASP A 124 13.21 -0.72 -17.50
C ASP A 124 12.63 -0.86 -18.91
N THR A 125 11.61 -1.68 -19.08
CA THR A 125 10.89 -1.86 -20.35
C THR A 125 9.85 -0.77 -20.61
N PHE A 126 9.58 0.09 -19.63
CA PHE A 126 8.60 1.17 -19.70
C PHE A 126 9.28 2.53 -19.89
N ASN A 127 8.65 3.40 -20.66
CA ASN A 127 9.04 4.80 -20.79
C ASN A 127 8.27 5.61 -19.75
N PHE A 128 8.95 6.42 -18.97
CA PHE A 128 8.33 7.31 -17.99
C PHE A 128 8.22 8.72 -18.57
N GLU A 129 7.01 9.08 -18.95
CA GLU A 129 6.70 10.33 -19.64
C GLU A 129 6.49 11.48 -18.65
N SER A 130 6.93 12.67 -19.04
CA SER A 130 6.72 13.89 -18.26
C SER A 130 5.34 14.54 -18.51
N ASN A 131 4.64 14.12 -19.56
CA ASN A 131 3.35 14.65 -19.95
C ASN A 131 2.35 13.50 -20.07
N VAL A 132 1.18 13.66 -19.45
CA VAL A 132 0.10 12.65 -19.54
C VAL A 132 -0.36 12.42 -20.97
N ASN A 133 -0.23 13.41 -21.87
CA ASN A 133 -0.57 13.27 -23.30
C ASN A 133 0.21 12.17 -24.02
N ASP A 134 1.41 11.87 -23.57
CA ASP A 134 2.31 10.91 -24.20
C ASP A 134 2.21 9.50 -23.55
N ALA A 135 1.49 9.40 -22.43
CA ALA A 135 1.32 8.15 -21.68
C ALA A 135 0.12 7.35 -22.16
N ASN A 136 0.16 6.04 -21.98
CA ASN A 136 -0.96 5.12 -22.21
C ASN A 136 -1.36 4.33 -20.95
N PHE A 137 -0.71 4.58 -19.82
CA PHE A 137 -1.21 4.26 -18.48
C PHE A 137 -0.66 5.26 -17.47
N ILE A 138 -1.34 5.37 -16.33
CA ILE A 138 -0.93 6.17 -15.18
C ILE A 138 -0.52 5.24 -14.05
N LEU A 139 0.62 5.55 -13.41
CA LEU A 139 1.02 4.98 -12.14
C LEU A 139 0.91 6.06 -11.07
N ALA A 140 0.04 5.86 -10.08
CA ALA A 140 -0.27 6.82 -9.04
C ALA A 140 0.26 6.33 -7.68
N CYS A 141 1.39 6.91 -7.23
CA CYS A 141 2.08 6.51 -5.98
C CYS A 141 1.83 7.49 -4.83
N THR A 142 2.18 8.77 -5.03
CA THR A 142 2.00 9.84 -4.04
C THR A 142 1.62 11.13 -4.75
N PRO A 143 0.85 12.04 -4.12
CA PRO A 143 0.53 13.33 -4.72
C PRO A 143 1.79 14.13 -5.05
N PHE A 144 1.73 14.94 -6.10
CA PHE A 144 2.76 15.93 -6.38
C PHE A 144 2.89 16.91 -5.22
N GLU A 145 4.09 17.44 -5.02
CA GLU A 145 4.35 18.41 -3.96
C GLU A 145 3.46 19.66 -4.11
N ASN A 146 2.88 20.13 -3.01
CA ASN A 146 2.07 21.35 -2.94
C ASN A 146 0.84 21.37 -3.87
N THR A 147 0.23 20.22 -4.14
CA THR A 147 -1.01 20.13 -4.93
C THR A 147 -2.22 19.82 -4.06
N GLU A 148 -3.39 20.09 -4.61
CA GLU A 148 -4.70 19.71 -4.09
C GLU A 148 -5.44 18.82 -5.12
N PRO A 149 -6.49 18.08 -4.74
CA PRO A 149 -7.21 17.19 -5.67
C PRO A 149 -7.71 17.89 -6.93
N ILE A 150 -8.08 19.17 -6.83
CA ILE A 150 -8.56 19.97 -7.98
C ILE A 150 -7.49 20.12 -9.09
N ASP A 151 -6.22 20.12 -8.72
CA ASP A 151 -5.11 20.30 -9.65
C ASP A 151 -4.93 19.12 -10.60
N TYR A 152 -5.49 17.95 -10.23
CA TYR A 152 -5.45 16.75 -11.06
C TYR A 152 -6.54 16.69 -12.13
N ILE A 153 -7.58 17.52 -12.04
CA ILE A 153 -8.71 17.50 -12.99
C ILE A 153 -8.26 17.58 -14.46
N PRO A 154 -7.32 18.47 -14.85
CA PRO A 154 -6.86 18.51 -16.24
C PRO A 154 -6.16 17.22 -16.69
N ILE A 155 -5.37 16.61 -15.82
CA ILE A 155 -4.67 15.33 -16.06
C ILE A 155 -5.70 14.21 -16.24
N LEU A 156 -6.67 14.12 -15.32
CA LEU A 156 -7.71 13.08 -15.31
C LEU A 156 -8.64 13.19 -16.54
N LYS A 157 -9.05 14.42 -16.93
CA LYS A 157 -9.84 14.62 -18.14
C LYS A 157 -9.09 14.17 -19.38
N ASN A 158 -7.82 14.53 -19.52
CA ASN A 158 -7.01 14.08 -20.65
C ASN A 158 -6.89 12.56 -20.70
N ALA A 159 -6.66 11.93 -19.54
CA ALA A 159 -6.57 10.49 -19.42
C ALA A 159 -7.90 9.81 -19.79
N LEU A 160 -9.03 10.37 -19.35
CA LEU A 160 -10.38 9.87 -19.63
C LEU A 160 -10.70 9.92 -21.12
N ASP A 161 -10.40 11.05 -21.80
CA ASP A 161 -10.65 11.23 -23.24
C ASP A 161 -9.88 10.21 -24.11
N ARG A 162 -8.91 9.51 -23.54
CA ARG A 162 -8.01 8.56 -24.21
C ARG A 162 -8.10 7.15 -23.65
N ASP A 163 -9.07 6.86 -22.78
CA ASP A 163 -9.27 5.57 -22.11
C ASP A 163 -8.01 5.05 -21.38
N VAL A 164 -7.25 5.95 -20.74
CA VAL A 164 -6.01 5.62 -20.05
C VAL A 164 -6.33 4.94 -18.72
N VAL A 165 -5.76 3.73 -18.48
CA VAL A 165 -5.90 3.02 -17.21
C VAL A 165 -4.98 3.63 -16.13
N MET A 166 -5.49 3.75 -14.89
CA MET A 166 -4.71 4.17 -13.73
C MET A 166 -4.45 3.00 -12.79
N PHE A 167 -3.18 2.78 -12.45
CA PHE A 167 -2.73 1.87 -11.40
C PHE A 167 -2.47 2.68 -10.14
N CYS A 168 -3.29 2.48 -9.09
CA CYS A 168 -3.18 3.21 -7.83
C CYS A 168 -2.40 2.39 -6.81
N ALA A 169 -1.19 2.84 -6.49
CA ALA A 169 -0.28 2.16 -5.57
C ALA A 169 -0.51 2.52 -4.09
N ASN A 170 -1.29 3.57 -3.81
CA ASN A 170 -1.71 3.96 -2.46
C ASN A 170 -3.21 4.28 -2.47
N PRO A 171 -4.06 3.32 -2.12
CA PRO A 171 -5.51 3.49 -2.16
C PRO A 171 -6.11 4.24 -0.97
N ASP A 172 -5.32 4.61 0.04
CA ASP A 172 -5.81 5.41 1.16
C ASP A 172 -6.29 6.80 0.68
N PHE A 173 -7.33 7.34 1.33
CA PHE A 173 -7.86 8.67 0.99
C PHE A 173 -7.07 9.79 1.66
N VAL A 174 -6.64 9.57 2.91
CA VAL A 174 -5.93 10.56 3.72
C VAL A 174 -4.69 9.95 4.35
N THR A 175 -3.71 10.80 4.66
CA THR A 175 -2.52 10.38 5.39
C THR A 175 -2.66 10.72 6.88
N ILE A 176 -2.12 9.85 7.73
CA ILE A 176 -1.94 10.11 9.18
C ILE A 176 -0.62 10.84 9.49
N GLU A 177 0.21 11.14 8.50
CA GLU A 177 1.44 11.92 8.72
C GLU A 177 1.11 13.33 9.23
N GLN A 178 1.42 13.61 10.49
CA GLN A 178 1.12 14.88 11.18
C GLN A 178 2.08 16.04 10.86
N ASN A 179 3.05 15.87 9.96
CA ASN A 179 4.00 16.93 9.67
C ASN A 179 3.47 17.89 8.61
N ASN A 180 3.04 19.08 9.03
CA ASN A 180 2.93 20.39 8.33
C ASN A 180 2.95 20.43 6.80
N LYS A 181 2.82 19.27 6.10
CA LYS A 181 2.68 19.18 4.65
C LYS A 181 1.26 19.54 4.27
N LYS A 182 1.10 20.45 3.32
CA LYS A 182 -0.18 20.89 2.79
C LYS A 182 -1.05 19.77 2.21
N ASN A 183 -0.48 18.65 1.82
CA ASN A 183 -1.22 17.55 1.20
C ASN A 183 -1.63 16.55 2.29
N MET A 184 -2.89 16.65 2.71
CA MET A 184 -3.49 15.67 3.64
C MET A 184 -4.18 14.51 2.94
N PHE A 185 -4.14 14.45 1.60
CA PHE A 185 -4.75 13.37 0.80
C PHE A 185 -3.71 12.41 0.24
N CYS A 186 -4.14 11.18 0.01
CA CYS A 186 -3.38 10.14 -0.68
C CYS A 186 -3.94 9.91 -2.08
N MET A 187 -3.30 9.04 -2.85
CA MET A 187 -3.70 8.78 -4.24
C MET A 187 -5.04 8.08 -4.38
N GLY A 188 -5.56 7.43 -3.32
CA GLY A 188 -6.91 6.92 -3.30
C GLY A 188 -7.97 7.98 -3.58
N THR A 189 -7.79 9.21 -3.07
CA THR A 189 -8.68 10.34 -3.38
C THR A 189 -8.70 10.67 -4.87
N ILE A 190 -7.54 10.63 -5.53
CA ILE A 190 -7.42 10.92 -6.97
C ILE A 190 -7.94 9.75 -7.83
N ALA A 191 -7.69 8.52 -7.36
CA ALA A 191 -8.18 7.31 -8.00
C ALA A 191 -9.72 7.23 -7.96
N ASP A 192 -10.31 7.52 -6.80
CA ASP A 192 -11.77 7.59 -6.62
C ASP A 192 -12.39 8.68 -7.51
N LEU A 193 -11.77 9.86 -7.57
CA LEU A 193 -12.21 10.92 -8.47
C LEU A 193 -12.17 10.48 -9.93
N TYR A 194 -11.12 9.78 -10.36
CA TYR A 194 -10.99 9.28 -11.72
C TYR A 194 -12.03 8.22 -12.05
N ASP A 195 -12.29 7.29 -11.13
CA ASP A 195 -13.34 6.27 -11.26
C ASP A 195 -14.73 6.91 -11.38
N HIS A 196 -15.06 7.89 -10.53
CA HIS A 196 -16.31 8.65 -10.59
C HIS A 196 -16.48 9.45 -11.90
N MET A 197 -15.39 9.86 -12.54
CA MET A 197 -15.41 10.46 -13.87
C MET A 197 -15.65 9.44 -14.99
N GLY A 198 -15.62 8.14 -14.70
CA GLY A 198 -15.76 7.03 -15.65
C GLY A 198 -14.43 6.46 -16.15
N GLY A 199 -13.31 6.80 -15.51
CA GLY A 199 -11.99 6.25 -15.81
C GLY A 199 -11.81 4.84 -15.24
N LYS A 200 -10.88 4.09 -15.80
CA LYS A 200 -10.53 2.74 -15.30
C LYS A 200 -9.42 2.82 -14.26
N VAL A 201 -9.70 2.33 -13.06
CA VAL A 201 -8.74 2.28 -11.94
C VAL A 201 -8.46 0.84 -11.53
N ILE A 202 -7.19 0.53 -11.25
CA ILE A 202 -6.73 -0.74 -10.72
C ILE A 202 -6.17 -0.51 -9.32
N ILE A 203 -6.76 -1.16 -8.33
CA ILE A 203 -6.36 -1.14 -6.91
C ILE A 203 -6.17 -2.58 -6.47
N LEU A 204 -5.01 -2.88 -5.86
CA LEU A 204 -4.67 -4.22 -5.36
C LEU A 204 -4.26 -4.18 -3.87
N GLY A 205 -4.36 -2.99 -3.25
CA GLY A 205 -4.17 -2.82 -1.80
C GLY A 205 -5.42 -3.18 -1.00
N LYS A 206 -5.32 -3.06 0.34
CA LYS A 206 -6.48 -3.26 1.24
C LYS A 206 -7.64 -2.33 0.84
N PRO A 207 -8.88 -2.77 0.87
CA PRO A 207 -9.40 -4.06 1.37
C PRO A 207 -9.49 -5.18 0.32
N SER A 208 -8.75 -5.08 -0.81
CA SER A 208 -8.78 -6.10 -1.87
C SER A 208 -8.31 -7.47 -1.34
N ASN A 209 -9.02 -8.54 -1.71
CA ASN A 209 -8.66 -9.90 -1.31
C ASN A 209 -7.27 -10.32 -1.82
N GLU A 210 -6.86 -9.80 -2.97
CA GLU A 210 -5.62 -10.16 -3.64
C GLU A 210 -4.39 -9.91 -2.78
N ILE A 211 -4.33 -8.79 -2.02
CA ILE A 211 -3.19 -8.51 -1.16
C ILE A 211 -3.12 -9.49 0.02
N TYR A 212 -4.25 -9.92 0.57
CA TYR A 212 -4.29 -10.91 1.65
C TYR A 212 -3.89 -12.30 1.15
N GLU A 213 -4.42 -12.73 0.01
CA GLU A 213 -4.08 -14.01 -0.62
C GLU A 213 -2.59 -14.07 -0.96
N GLU A 214 -2.05 -13.03 -1.61
CA GLU A 214 -0.63 -12.95 -1.96
C GLU A 214 0.26 -12.99 -0.73
N SER A 215 -0.11 -12.26 0.33
CA SER A 215 0.65 -12.20 1.58
C SER A 215 0.69 -13.54 2.32
N CYS A 216 -0.38 -14.33 2.22
CA CYS A 216 -0.50 -15.61 2.89
C CYS A 216 0.15 -16.79 2.16
N LYS A 217 0.58 -16.63 0.90
CA LYS A 217 1.19 -17.71 0.09
C LYS A 217 2.40 -18.38 0.74
N LYS A 218 3.12 -17.67 1.61
CA LYS A 218 4.29 -18.20 2.32
C LYS A 218 3.94 -19.01 3.58
N ILE A 219 2.67 -19.09 3.93
CA ILE A 219 2.23 -19.85 5.09
C ILE A 219 1.67 -21.16 4.57
N GLU A 220 2.39 -22.25 4.86
CA GLU A 220 1.93 -23.61 4.58
C GLU A 220 1.07 -24.10 5.76
N ASP A 221 0.06 -24.93 5.47
CA ASP A 221 -0.76 -25.68 6.46
C ASP A 221 -1.31 -24.83 7.61
N PHE A 222 -2.18 -23.84 7.31
CA PHE A 222 -2.82 -23.04 8.34
C PHE A 222 -4.35 -23.04 8.19
N ASP A 223 -5.02 -22.92 9.34
CA ASP A 223 -6.47 -22.73 9.40
C ASP A 223 -6.81 -21.24 9.24
N HIS A 224 -7.50 -20.89 8.16
CA HIS A 224 -7.93 -19.52 7.89
C HIS A 224 -8.76 -18.90 9.04
N SER A 225 -9.53 -19.73 9.78
CA SER A 225 -10.29 -19.27 10.95
C SER A 225 -9.41 -18.84 12.12
N ARG A 226 -8.11 -19.12 12.05
CA ARG A 226 -7.12 -18.79 13.07
C ARG A 226 -6.16 -17.68 12.63
N ILE A 227 -6.58 -16.86 11.65
CA ILE A 227 -5.91 -15.62 11.24
C ILE A 227 -6.64 -14.44 11.88
N LEU A 228 -5.88 -13.50 12.42
CA LEU A 228 -6.38 -12.22 12.91
C LEU A 228 -5.71 -11.08 12.14
N ALA A 229 -6.48 -10.21 11.52
CA ALA A 229 -6.01 -8.93 11.01
C ALA A 229 -6.17 -7.85 12.09
N ILE A 230 -5.17 -6.98 12.21
CA ILE A 230 -5.14 -5.84 13.14
C ILE A 230 -4.86 -4.59 12.32
N GLY A 231 -5.78 -3.64 12.34
CA GLY A 231 -5.72 -2.37 11.63
C GLY A 231 -6.45 -1.27 12.39
N ASP A 232 -6.28 -0.04 11.95
CA ASP A 232 -6.92 1.15 12.53
C ASP A 232 -8.02 1.75 11.63
N SER A 233 -8.15 1.25 10.39
CA SER A 233 -9.15 1.71 9.44
C SER A 233 -10.28 0.69 9.25
N LEU A 234 -11.53 1.13 9.48
CA LEU A 234 -12.71 0.31 9.20
C LEU A 234 -12.94 0.09 7.70
N ASP A 235 -12.46 1.00 6.86
CA ASP A 235 -12.69 0.96 5.42
C ASP A 235 -11.64 0.12 4.68
N HIS A 236 -10.45 -0.10 5.29
CA HIS A 236 -9.34 -0.77 4.64
C HIS A 236 -8.94 -2.10 5.32
N ASP A 237 -9.13 -2.23 6.64
CA ASP A 237 -8.59 -3.37 7.39
C ASP A 237 -9.64 -4.40 7.80
N ILE A 238 -10.95 -4.11 7.63
CA ILE A 238 -12.05 -4.96 8.14
C ILE A 238 -13.09 -5.24 7.04
#